data_9e822b034f28c743a2572e36b340d4ee
#
_entry.id   9e822b034f28c743a2572e36b340d4ee
#
_cell.length_a   1.000
_cell.length_b   1.000
_cell.length_c   1.000
_cell.angle_alpha   90.00
_cell.angle_beta   90.00
_cell.angle_gamma   90.00
#
_symmetry.space_group_name_H-M   'P 1'
#
loop_
_entity.id
_entity.type
_entity.pdbx_description
1 polymer ?
#
loop_
_entity_poly.entity_id
_entity_poly.type
_entity_poly.pdbx_seq_one_letter_code
_entity_poly.pdbx_strand_id
1 'polypeptide(L)'
;MVESTRVRSKRLSFSGKKTLSSFMQVNIASLRQSGKLRTSETYRATLNSFMKFMDGKDVLLSNMDAELMMGYETYLKAQGASMNTVSFYMRILRATYNRAVDKGVIRQRFPFKHVYTGVEKTVKRAISFKVIRQLKEMDLSHSQSMEFARDMFMFSFYTRGMSFVDMAFLKKTDLNNGMLTYRRKKTGQLLSIRWEKCMQDIVDKYPGNFSTYLLPIIIHIRKDERLQYKNSICLVNRRLKEIGKKLGLVHPLTMYVARHSWASVARGKH
;
A
#
# COMPACT_ATOMS: atom_id res chain seq x y z
N MET A 1 37.08 -33.65 13.55
CA MET A 1 35.83 -34.26 13.05
C MET A 1 34.67 -33.41 13.56
N VAL A 2 34.11 -32.62 12.69
CA VAL A 2 32.94 -31.77 13.04
C VAL A 2 31.77 -32.33 12.24
N GLU A 3 30.83 -32.96 12.93
CA GLU A 3 29.62 -33.52 12.33
C GLU A 3 28.67 -32.38 11.89
N SER A 4 28.46 -32.33 10.59
CA SER A 4 27.48 -31.45 9.94
C SER A 4 26.09 -32.05 10.10
N THR A 5 25.30 -31.53 11.05
CA THR A 5 23.89 -31.91 11.24
C THR A 5 23.03 -31.28 10.13
N ARG A 6 22.79 -32.03 9.05
CA ARG A 6 21.81 -31.71 8.01
C ARG A 6 20.40 -31.73 8.62
N VAL A 7 19.84 -30.54 8.83
CA VAL A 7 18.41 -30.38 9.14
C VAL A 7 17.60 -30.80 7.91
N ARG A 8 17.07 -32.01 7.93
CA ARG A 8 16.09 -32.50 6.96
C ARG A 8 14.80 -31.70 7.14
N SER A 9 14.51 -30.78 6.23
CA SER A 9 13.17 -30.18 6.13
C SER A 9 12.16 -31.28 5.87
N LYS A 10 11.25 -31.54 6.81
CA LYS A 10 10.11 -32.44 6.62
C LYS A 10 9.30 -31.91 5.44
N ARG A 11 9.38 -32.59 4.29
CA ARG A 11 8.38 -32.46 3.22
C ARG A 11 7.05 -32.91 3.81
N LEU A 12 6.18 -31.97 4.12
CA LEU A 12 4.80 -32.27 4.41
C LEU A 12 4.18 -32.90 3.16
N SER A 13 3.99 -34.22 3.17
CA SER A 13 3.25 -34.93 2.16
C SER A 13 1.77 -34.52 2.27
N PHE A 14 1.31 -33.72 1.32
CA PHE A 14 -0.06 -33.26 1.26
C PHE A 14 -0.89 -34.23 0.39
N SER A 15 -1.32 -35.33 0.97
CA SER A 15 -2.32 -36.22 0.40
C SER A 15 -3.72 -35.70 0.76
N GLY A 16 -4.34 -34.97 -0.15
CA GLY A 16 -5.71 -34.48 -0.04
C GLY A 16 -6.05 -33.46 -1.13
N LYS A 17 -7.27 -33.50 -1.65
CA LYS A 17 -7.79 -32.52 -2.63
C LYS A 17 -7.74 -31.12 -2.01
N LYS A 18 -6.76 -30.28 -2.40
CA LYS A 18 -6.59 -28.95 -1.84
C LYS A 18 -7.52 -27.93 -2.47
N THR A 19 -8.21 -27.22 -1.61
CA THR A 19 -9.05 -26.09 -2.01
C THR A 19 -8.24 -24.81 -2.12
N LEU A 20 -8.76 -23.84 -2.90
CA LEU A 20 -8.17 -22.52 -3.04
C LEU A 20 -8.02 -21.81 -1.70
N SER A 21 -9.07 -21.83 -0.86
CA SER A 21 -9.04 -21.13 0.42
C SER A 21 -7.98 -21.70 1.36
N SER A 22 -7.90 -23.03 1.49
CA SER A 22 -6.90 -23.67 2.35
C SER A 22 -5.47 -23.36 1.90
N PHE A 23 -5.21 -23.39 0.60
CA PHE A 23 -3.89 -23.07 0.05
C PHE A 23 -3.52 -21.59 0.17
N MET A 24 -4.48 -20.68 -0.06
CA MET A 24 -4.26 -19.24 0.13
C MET A 24 -4.03 -18.89 1.59
N GLN A 25 -4.73 -19.50 2.54
CA GLN A 25 -4.53 -19.27 3.97
C GLN A 25 -3.10 -19.63 4.41
N VAL A 26 -2.56 -20.75 3.92
CA VAL A 26 -1.13 -21.12 4.16
C VAL A 26 -0.19 -20.06 3.59
N ASN A 27 -0.45 -19.57 2.38
CA ASN A 27 0.36 -18.51 1.77
C ASN A 27 0.27 -17.20 2.58
N ILE A 28 -0.91 -16.82 3.06
CA ILE A 28 -1.15 -15.64 3.89
C ILE A 28 -0.37 -15.75 5.22
N ALA A 29 -0.40 -16.92 5.87
CA ALA A 29 0.33 -17.17 7.10
C ALA A 29 1.84 -17.04 6.89
N SER A 30 2.38 -17.67 5.83
CA SER A 30 3.80 -17.58 5.46
C SER A 30 4.24 -16.15 5.17
N LEU A 31 3.42 -15.37 4.46
CA LEU A 31 3.70 -13.96 4.18
C LEU A 31 3.72 -13.11 5.46
N ARG A 32 2.86 -13.40 6.44
CA ARG A 32 2.87 -12.75 7.75
C ARG A 32 4.13 -13.06 8.54
N GLN A 33 4.50 -14.33 8.61
CA GLN A 33 5.71 -14.78 9.31
C GLN A 33 6.98 -14.15 8.71
N SER A 34 7.02 -13.96 7.37
CA SER A 34 8.12 -13.26 6.68
C SER A 34 8.05 -11.74 6.73
N GLY A 35 7.18 -11.14 7.57
CA GLY A 35 7.03 -9.69 7.73
C GLY A 35 6.36 -8.98 6.53
N LYS A 36 5.93 -9.70 5.50
CA LYS A 36 5.28 -9.14 4.30
C LYS A 36 3.79 -8.85 4.55
N LEU A 37 3.49 -8.09 5.62
CA LEU A 37 2.14 -7.84 6.10
C LEU A 37 1.20 -7.27 5.03
N ARG A 38 1.68 -6.26 4.25
CA ARG A 38 0.85 -5.68 3.19
C ARG A 38 0.48 -6.69 2.12
N THR A 39 1.43 -7.53 1.72
CA THR A 39 1.17 -8.58 0.72
C THR A 39 0.20 -9.63 1.27
N SER A 40 0.32 -10.02 2.53
CA SER A 40 -0.63 -10.95 3.16
C SER A 40 -2.06 -10.40 3.18
N GLU A 41 -2.21 -9.09 3.42
CA GLU A 41 -3.52 -8.40 3.37
C GLU A 41 -4.12 -8.40 1.96
N THR A 42 -3.30 -8.20 0.92
CA THR A 42 -3.79 -8.24 -0.47
C THR A 42 -4.25 -9.63 -0.86
N TYR A 43 -3.54 -10.68 -0.44
CA TYR A 43 -3.98 -12.07 -0.65
C TYR A 43 -5.29 -12.35 0.08
N ARG A 44 -5.45 -11.88 1.32
CA ARG A 44 -6.70 -12.03 2.08
C ARG A 44 -7.86 -11.31 1.40
N ALA A 45 -7.65 -10.08 0.94
CA ALA A 45 -8.67 -9.32 0.23
C ALA A 45 -9.12 -10.02 -1.07
N THR A 46 -8.16 -10.61 -1.81
CA THR A 46 -8.45 -11.40 -3.02
C THR A 46 -9.25 -12.64 -2.68
N LEU A 47 -8.86 -13.38 -1.64
CA LEU A 47 -9.60 -14.56 -1.20
C LEU A 47 -11.04 -14.21 -0.81
N ASN A 48 -11.22 -13.16 -0.01
CA ASN A 48 -12.55 -12.72 0.41
C ASN A 48 -13.44 -12.32 -0.78
N SER A 49 -12.86 -11.61 -1.76
CA SER A 49 -13.59 -11.23 -2.99
C SER A 49 -13.98 -12.44 -3.82
N PHE A 50 -13.09 -13.42 -3.97
CA PHE A 50 -13.37 -14.63 -4.71
C PHE A 50 -14.41 -15.51 -3.99
N MET A 51 -14.30 -15.66 -2.66
CA MET A 51 -15.28 -16.40 -1.88
C MET A 51 -16.69 -15.77 -1.92
N LYS A 52 -16.74 -14.41 -2.01
CA LYS A 52 -18.02 -13.72 -2.22
C LYS A 52 -18.64 -14.04 -3.59
N PHE A 53 -17.83 -14.11 -4.64
CA PHE A 53 -18.28 -14.56 -5.98
C PHE A 53 -18.80 -16.00 -5.96
N MET A 54 -18.18 -16.86 -5.16
CA MET A 54 -18.54 -18.28 -5.02
C MET A 54 -19.65 -18.54 -3.99
N ASP A 55 -20.33 -17.50 -3.48
CA ASP A 55 -21.34 -17.60 -2.41
C ASP A 55 -20.88 -18.44 -1.20
N GLY A 56 -19.62 -18.28 -0.83
CA GLY A 56 -18.98 -18.99 0.28
C GLY A 56 -18.54 -20.41 -0.04
N LYS A 57 -18.86 -20.96 -1.22
CA LYS A 57 -18.43 -22.29 -1.64
C LYS A 57 -16.96 -22.28 -2.04
N ASP A 58 -16.17 -23.20 -1.47
CA ASP A 58 -14.76 -23.32 -1.82
C ASP A 58 -14.59 -24.13 -3.10
N VAL A 59 -13.51 -23.89 -3.83
CA VAL A 59 -13.18 -24.57 -5.08
C VAL A 59 -11.89 -25.38 -4.94
N LEU A 60 -11.87 -26.59 -5.49
CA LEU A 60 -10.61 -27.34 -5.61
C LEU A 60 -9.67 -26.62 -6.58
N LEU A 61 -8.39 -26.54 -6.24
CA LEU A 61 -7.38 -25.94 -7.13
C LEU A 61 -7.33 -26.62 -8.51
N SER A 62 -7.61 -27.93 -8.58
CA SER A 62 -7.72 -28.68 -9.83
C SER A 62 -8.91 -28.28 -10.70
N ASN A 63 -9.95 -27.69 -10.10
CA ASN A 63 -11.18 -27.28 -10.77
C ASN A 63 -11.17 -25.79 -11.16
N MET A 64 -10.06 -25.10 -10.89
CA MET A 64 -9.86 -23.74 -11.40
C MET A 64 -9.56 -23.81 -12.90
N ASP A 65 -10.52 -23.52 -13.72
CA ASP A 65 -10.42 -23.48 -15.18
C ASP A 65 -10.61 -22.07 -15.75
N ALA A 66 -10.55 -21.95 -17.07
CA ALA A 66 -10.66 -20.65 -17.74
C ALA A 66 -12.09 -20.07 -17.64
N GLU A 67 -13.11 -20.91 -17.66
CA GLU A 67 -14.50 -20.50 -17.58
C GLU A 67 -14.81 -19.88 -16.20
N LEU A 68 -14.39 -20.52 -15.12
CA LEU A 68 -14.51 -19.97 -13.76
C LEU A 68 -13.80 -18.63 -13.62
N MET A 69 -12.59 -18.47 -14.20
CA MET A 69 -11.85 -17.22 -14.13
C MET A 69 -12.49 -16.10 -14.95
N MET A 70 -13.03 -16.41 -16.12
CA MET A 70 -13.79 -15.44 -16.93
C MET A 70 -15.10 -15.04 -16.22
N GLY A 71 -15.79 -15.98 -15.60
CA GLY A 71 -16.98 -15.72 -14.77
C GLY A 71 -16.67 -14.76 -13.63
N TYR A 72 -15.54 -14.97 -12.91
CA TYR A 72 -15.11 -14.06 -11.86
C TYR A 72 -14.74 -12.68 -12.38
N GLU A 73 -14.09 -12.59 -13.55
CA GLU A 73 -13.81 -11.29 -14.19
C GLU A 73 -15.11 -10.54 -14.51
N THR A 74 -16.08 -11.21 -15.09
CA THR A 74 -17.41 -10.64 -15.41
C THR A 74 -18.11 -10.17 -14.15
N TYR A 75 -18.10 -10.97 -13.09
CA TYR A 75 -18.63 -10.58 -11.77
C TYR A 75 -17.97 -9.30 -11.24
N LEU A 76 -16.63 -9.20 -11.27
CA LEU A 76 -15.91 -8.01 -10.79
C LEU A 76 -16.29 -6.76 -11.59
N LYS A 77 -16.41 -6.89 -12.92
CA LYS A 77 -16.84 -5.79 -13.80
C LYS A 77 -18.28 -5.35 -13.48
N ALA A 78 -19.17 -6.28 -13.26
CA ALA A 78 -20.56 -6.01 -12.87
C ALA A 78 -20.66 -5.31 -11.49
N GLN A 79 -19.70 -5.57 -10.59
CA GLN A 79 -19.58 -4.83 -9.31
C GLN A 79 -18.92 -3.45 -9.46
N GLY A 80 -18.67 -2.97 -10.68
CA GLY A 80 -18.05 -1.66 -10.92
C GLY A 80 -16.55 -1.60 -10.64
N ALA A 81 -15.86 -2.74 -10.56
CA ALA A 81 -14.41 -2.77 -10.35
C ALA A 81 -13.67 -2.21 -11.57
N SER A 82 -12.69 -1.30 -11.36
CA SER A 82 -11.81 -0.85 -12.43
C SER A 82 -10.96 -1.99 -12.99
N MET A 83 -10.52 -1.89 -14.25
CA MET A 83 -9.69 -2.90 -14.90
C MET A 83 -8.38 -3.17 -14.13
N ASN A 84 -7.81 -2.14 -13.47
CA ASN A 84 -6.66 -2.32 -12.59
C ASN A 84 -7.00 -3.14 -11.32
N THR A 85 -8.23 -3.03 -10.80
CA THR A 85 -8.70 -3.84 -9.68
C THR A 85 -8.94 -5.29 -10.12
N VAL A 86 -9.55 -5.49 -11.29
CA VAL A 86 -9.71 -6.82 -11.92
C VAL A 86 -8.35 -7.49 -12.08
N SER A 87 -7.42 -6.81 -12.75
CA SER A 87 -6.06 -7.30 -12.94
C SER A 87 -5.35 -7.63 -11.61
N PHE A 88 -5.53 -6.80 -10.59
CA PHE A 88 -4.95 -7.02 -9.27
C PHE A 88 -5.40 -8.35 -8.66
N TYR A 89 -6.69 -8.65 -8.67
CA TYR A 89 -7.22 -9.91 -8.16
C TYR A 89 -6.78 -11.10 -9.02
N MET A 90 -6.86 -10.99 -10.34
CA MET A 90 -6.45 -12.05 -11.26
C MET A 90 -4.97 -12.39 -11.12
N ARG A 91 -4.09 -11.40 -10.97
CA ARG A 91 -2.65 -11.62 -10.77
C ARG A 91 -2.32 -12.33 -9.46
N ILE A 92 -3.06 -12.07 -8.39
CA ILE A 92 -2.86 -12.76 -7.09
C ILE A 92 -3.35 -14.20 -7.19
N LEU A 93 -4.53 -14.44 -7.79
CA LEU A 93 -5.04 -15.80 -8.01
C LEU A 93 -4.09 -16.60 -8.91
N ARG A 94 -3.61 -16.00 -10.01
CA ARG A 94 -2.61 -16.61 -10.91
C ARG A 94 -1.32 -16.97 -10.18
N ALA A 95 -0.80 -16.07 -9.35
CA ALA A 95 0.39 -16.35 -8.56
C ALA A 95 0.17 -17.47 -7.54
N THR A 96 -1.03 -17.56 -6.96
CA THR A 96 -1.43 -18.65 -6.06
C THR A 96 -1.51 -19.98 -6.81
N TYR A 97 -2.17 -20.01 -7.96
CA TYR A 97 -2.31 -21.17 -8.81
C TYR A 97 -0.94 -21.69 -9.29
N ASN A 98 -0.10 -20.83 -9.85
CA ASN A 98 1.23 -21.21 -10.31
C ASN A 98 2.10 -21.76 -9.17
N ARG A 99 2.01 -21.18 -7.96
CA ARG A 99 2.68 -21.73 -6.78
C ARG A 99 2.19 -23.14 -6.41
N ALA A 100 0.92 -23.45 -6.66
CA ALA A 100 0.40 -24.80 -6.45
C ALA A 100 0.92 -25.76 -7.51
N VAL A 101 1.07 -25.32 -8.76
CA VAL A 101 1.71 -26.09 -9.85
C VAL A 101 3.20 -26.34 -9.52
N ASP A 102 3.94 -25.31 -9.16
CA ASP A 102 5.38 -25.39 -8.80
C ASP A 102 5.63 -26.35 -7.64
N LYS A 103 4.68 -26.46 -6.71
CA LYS A 103 4.73 -27.42 -5.60
C LYS A 103 4.23 -28.82 -5.94
N GLY A 104 3.85 -29.08 -7.19
CA GLY A 104 3.32 -30.36 -7.63
C GLY A 104 1.95 -30.74 -7.06
N VAL A 105 1.20 -29.74 -6.51
CA VAL A 105 -0.15 -29.97 -5.94
C VAL A 105 -1.18 -30.21 -7.03
N ILE A 106 -1.04 -29.53 -8.16
CA ILE A 106 -1.91 -29.62 -9.34
C ILE A 106 -1.07 -29.60 -10.63
N ARG A 107 -1.67 -30.06 -11.74
CA ARG A 107 -1.09 -29.88 -13.09
C ARG A 107 -1.49 -28.54 -13.67
N GLN A 108 -0.64 -27.95 -14.53
CA GLN A 108 -0.92 -26.70 -15.22
C GLN A 108 -2.03 -26.86 -16.27
N ARG A 109 -3.06 -25.96 -16.22
CA ARG A 109 -4.18 -25.90 -17.17
C ARG A 109 -4.40 -24.49 -17.73
N PHE A 110 -3.53 -23.53 -17.39
CA PHE A 110 -3.57 -22.13 -17.86
C PHE A 110 -4.92 -21.40 -17.66
N PRO A 111 -5.56 -21.45 -16.48
CA PRO A 111 -6.89 -20.88 -16.28
C PRO A 111 -6.96 -19.35 -16.45
N PHE A 112 -5.81 -18.65 -16.44
CA PHE A 112 -5.74 -17.19 -16.56
C PHE A 112 -5.37 -16.72 -17.97
N LYS A 113 -5.45 -17.59 -19.00
CA LYS A 113 -5.06 -17.23 -20.38
C LYS A 113 -5.97 -16.15 -20.98
N HIS A 114 -7.26 -16.18 -20.66
CA HIS A 114 -8.29 -15.36 -21.30
C HIS A 114 -8.82 -14.22 -20.40
N VAL A 115 -8.21 -13.97 -19.23
CA VAL A 115 -8.61 -12.91 -18.31
C VAL A 115 -7.61 -11.75 -18.31
N TYR A 116 -8.10 -10.56 -17.98
CA TYR A 116 -7.27 -9.37 -17.95
C TYR A 116 -6.28 -9.37 -16.77
N THR A 117 -4.99 -9.34 -17.07
CA THR A 117 -3.89 -9.25 -16.10
C THR A 117 -2.93 -8.10 -16.40
N GLY A 118 -3.33 -7.18 -17.29
CA GLY A 118 -2.56 -6.03 -17.72
C GLY A 118 -2.57 -4.87 -16.71
N VAL A 119 -2.07 -3.73 -17.14
CA VAL A 119 -2.09 -2.47 -16.39
C VAL A 119 -2.70 -1.39 -17.27
N GLU A 120 -3.85 -0.87 -16.85
CA GLU A 120 -4.48 0.26 -17.49
C GLU A 120 -3.85 1.57 -17.03
N LYS A 121 -3.60 2.49 -17.98
CA LYS A 121 -3.06 3.81 -17.65
C LYS A 121 -4.08 4.61 -16.86
N THR A 122 -3.65 5.15 -15.72
CA THR A 122 -4.48 6.02 -14.90
C THR A 122 -4.10 7.48 -15.11
N VAL A 123 -5.09 8.37 -15.03
CA VAL A 123 -4.87 9.82 -15.09
C VAL A 123 -3.98 10.26 -13.93
N LYS A 124 -2.92 11.02 -14.24
CA LYS A 124 -2.07 11.63 -13.24
C LYS A 124 -2.84 12.76 -12.54
N ARG A 125 -2.96 12.69 -11.23
CA ARG A 125 -3.73 13.64 -10.41
C ARG A 125 -2.82 14.69 -9.77
N ALA A 126 -1.81 15.18 -10.49
CA ALA A 126 -0.97 16.26 -10.00
C ALA A 126 -1.79 17.56 -9.94
N ILE A 127 -1.58 18.37 -8.90
CA ILE A 127 -2.09 19.73 -8.80
C ILE A 127 -0.99 20.74 -9.15
N SER A 128 -1.38 21.90 -9.66
CA SER A 128 -0.43 22.93 -10.06
C SER A 128 0.26 23.57 -8.86
N PHE A 129 1.41 24.23 -9.12
CA PHE A 129 2.14 24.95 -8.06
C PHE A 129 1.30 26.08 -7.44
N LYS A 130 0.40 26.72 -8.24
CA LYS A 130 -0.55 27.71 -7.74
C LYS A 130 -1.47 27.10 -6.65
N VAL A 131 -2.02 25.93 -6.91
CA VAL A 131 -2.90 25.23 -5.95
C VAL A 131 -2.11 24.79 -4.71
N ILE A 132 -0.86 24.36 -4.86
CA ILE A 132 0.01 24.02 -3.71
C ILE A 132 0.23 25.26 -2.81
N ARG A 133 0.44 26.43 -3.41
CA ARG A 133 0.55 27.69 -2.65
C ARG A 133 -0.74 28.00 -1.91
N GLN A 134 -1.89 27.94 -2.59
CA GLN A 134 -3.20 28.14 -1.95
C GLN A 134 -3.45 27.17 -0.80
N LEU A 135 -3.08 25.89 -0.98
CA LEU A 135 -3.18 24.87 0.07
C LEU A 135 -2.30 25.21 1.28
N LYS A 136 -1.07 25.68 1.03
CA LYS A 136 -0.15 26.08 2.09
C LYS A 136 -0.69 27.26 2.91
N GLU A 137 -1.26 28.25 2.23
CA GLU A 137 -1.72 29.53 2.81
C GLU A 137 -3.15 29.45 3.40
N MET A 138 -3.85 28.33 3.17
CA MET A 138 -5.22 28.15 3.64
C MET A 138 -5.30 28.21 5.16
N ASP A 139 -6.17 29.09 5.70
CA ASP A 139 -6.49 29.07 7.12
C ASP A 139 -7.34 27.86 7.49
N LEU A 140 -6.79 27.01 8.33
CA LEU A 140 -7.39 25.79 8.86
C LEU A 140 -7.38 25.74 10.40
N SER A 141 -7.12 26.90 11.05
CA SER A 141 -7.01 27.05 12.52
C SER A 141 -8.26 26.52 13.25
N HIS A 142 -9.43 26.62 12.59
CA HIS A 142 -10.71 26.10 13.10
C HIS A 142 -10.78 24.57 13.18
N SER A 143 -9.81 23.82 12.60
CA SER A 143 -9.81 22.36 12.57
C SER A 143 -8.39 21.76 12.59
N GLN A 144 -7.94 21.41 13.79
CA GLN A 144 -6.64 20.77 14.00
C GLN A 144 -6.40 19.54 13.10
N SER A 145 -7.46 18.75 12.83
CA SER A 145 -7.33 17.57 11.96
C SER A 145 -7.15 17.91 10.48
N MET A 146 -7.70 19.04 10.01
CA MET A 146 -7.46 19.53 8.65
C MET A 146 -6.07 20.16 8.54
N GLU A 147 -5.68 20.93 9.54
CA GLU A 147 -4.34 21.50 9.60
C GLU A 147 -3.28 20.39 9.57
N PHE A 148 -3.42 19.38 10.40
CA PHE A 148 -2.53 18.21 10.38
C PHE A 148 -2.48 17.53 9.00
N ALA A 149 -3.63 17.34 8.35
CA ALA A 149 -3.68 16.72 7.03
C ALA A 149 -2.97 17.56 5.95
N ARG A 150 -3.16 18.90 5.97
CA ARG A 150 -2.42 19.83 5.13
C ARG A 150 -0.92 19.73 5.37
N ASP A 151 -0.50 19.77 6.63
CA ASP A 151 0.92 19.75 7.01
C ASP A 151 1.59 18.43 6.60
N MET A 152 0.90 17.30 6.73
CA MET A 152 1.40 16.02 6.21
C MET A 152 1.53 16.00 4.69
N PHE A 153 0.57 16.59 3.97
CA PHE A 153 0.66 16.74 2.52
C PHE A 153 1.85 17.61 2.11
N MET A 154 2.01 18.77 2.77
CA MET A 154 3.11 19.68 2.49
C MET A 154 4.48 19.09 2.85
N PHE A 155 4.57 18.36 3.96
CA PHE A 155 5.79 17.64 4.33
C PHE A 155 6.17 16.60 3.27
N SER A 156 5.19 15.82 2.78
CA SER A 156 5.42 14.87 1.66
C SER A 156 5.91 15.61 0.41
N PHE A 157 5.32 16.75 0.08
CA PHE A 157 5.73 17.55 -1.08
C PHE A 157 7.16 18.06 -0.91
N TYR A 158 7.52 18.66 0.22
CA TYR A 158 8.86 19.19 0.52
C TYR A 158 9.91 18.07 0.53
N THR A 159 9.58 16.90 1.05
CA THR A 159 10.46 15.72 1.07
C THR A 159 10.45 14.92 -0.24
N ARG A 160 10.28 15.61 -1.38
CA ARG A 160 10.34 15.04 -2.74
C ARG A 160 9.30 13.93 -2.98
N GLY A 161 8.11 14.09 -2.43
CA GLY A 161 7.02 13.13 -2.56
C GLY A 161 7.23 11.86 -1.72
N MET A 162 7.79 12.00 -0.51
CA MET A 162 7.90 10.89 0.44
C MET A 162 6.54 10.23 0.67
N SER A 163 6.49 8.89 0.70
CA SER A 163 5.23 8.19 0.93
C SER A 163 4.79 8.32 2.39
N PHE A 164 3.48 8.31 2.63
CA PHE A 164 2.96 8.44 3.99
C PHE A 164 3.44 7.32 4.93
N VAL A 165 3.68 6.12 4.39
CA VAL A 165 4.25 5.03 5.19
C VAL A 165 5.71 5.31 5.57
N ASP A 166 6.50 5.93 4.69
CA ASP A 166 7.87 6.31 5.01
C ASP A 166 7.86 7.45 6.06
N MET A 167 6.97 8.45 5.91
CA MET A 167 6.78 9.54 6.88
C MET A 167 6.40 9.01 8.27
N ALA A 168 5.47 8.05 8.35
CA ALA A 168 4.97 7.50 9.62
C ALA A 168 6.06 6.80 10.43
N PHE A 169 7.03 6.18 9.77
CA PHE A 169 8.13 5.45 10.40
C PHE A 169 9.47 6.18 10.36
N LEU A 170 9.46 7.46 9.97
CA LEU A 170 10.64 8.32 9.97
C LEU A 170 11.03 8.64 11.41
N LYS A 171 12.25 8.31 11.81
CA LYS A 171 12.74 8.52 13.18
C LYS A 171 13.40 9.90 13.32
N LYS A 172 13.40 10.44 14.52
CA LYS A 172 14.16 11.66 14.85
C LYS A 172 15.66 11.50 14.55
N THR A 173 16.18 10.28 14.74
CA THR A 173 17.59 9.92 14.45
C THR A 173 17.92 9.85 12.95
N ASP A 174 16.91 9.83 12.07
CA ASP A 174 17.13 9.84 10.62
C ASP A 174 17.50 11.24 10.11
N LEU A 175 17.28 12.28 10.93
CA LEU A 175 17.73 13.65 10.69
C LEU A 175 19.06 13.90 11.42
N ASN A 176 20.14 14.09 10.66
CA ASN A 176 21.45 14.34 11.19
C ASN A 176 22.23 15.30 10.29
N ASN A 177 22.94 16.26 10.87
CA ASN A 177 23.80 17.22 10.15
C ASN A 177 23.11 17.91 8.95
N GLY A 178 21.85 18.32 9.10
CA GLY A 178 21.10 18.97 8.04
C GLY A 178 20.67 18.05 6.87
N MET A 179 20.81 16.75 7.07
CA MET A 179 20.41 15.73 6.09
C MET A 179 19.39 14.76 6.69
N LEU A 180 18.29 14.54 5.98
CA LEU A 180 17.31 13.51 6.28
C LEU A 180 17.64 12.27 5.47
N THR A 181 18.09 11.19 6.14
CA THR A 181 18.48 9.93 5.48
C THR A 181 17.63 8.77 5.97
N TYR A 182 16.90 8.12 5.07
CA TYR A 182 15.98 7.04 5.42
C TYR A 182 15.93 5.93 4.36
N ARG A 183 15.50 4.73 4.77
CA ARG A 183 15.23 3.61 3.84
C ARG A 183 13.76 3.54 3.51
N ARG A 184 13.45 3.57 2.20
CA ARG A 184 12.08 3.37 1.72
C ARG A 184 11.53 2.02 2.15
N LYS A 185 10.38 2.00 2.82
CA LYS A 185 9.70 0.78 3.26
C LYS A 185 9.33 -0.16 2.10
N LYS A 186 9.02 0.38 0.92
CA LYS A 186 8.61 -0.42 -0.24
C LYS A 186 9.76 -1.11 -0.96
N THR A 187 10.92 -0.47 -1.08
CA THR A 187 12.02 -0.91 -1.95
C THR A 187 13.34 -1.16 -1.22
N GLY A 188 13.45 -0.75 0.05
CA GLY A 188 14.70 -0.80 0.81
C GLY A 188 15.76 0.21 0.36
N GLN A 189 15.48 1.01 -0.67
CA GLN A 189 16.42 2.02 -1.18
C GLN A 189 16.72 3.07 -0.12
N LEU A 190 17.99 3.38 0.07
CA LEU A 190 18.44 4.49 0.91
C LEU A 190 18.27 5.78 0.14
N LEU A 191 17.64 6.76 0.74
CA LEU A 191 17.45 8.11 0.20
C LEU A 191 17.94 9.14 1.19
N SER A 192 18.57 10.20 0.66
CA SER A 192 19.07 11.33 1.44
C SER A 192 18.48 12.62 0.87
N ILE A 193 17.96 13.48 1.72
CA ILE A 193 17.30 14.74 1.37
C ILE A 193 17.89 15.82 2.26
N ARG A 194 18.30 16.94 1.66
CA ARG A 194 18.70 18.13 2.42
C ARG A 194 17.53 18.63 3.23
N TRP A 195 17.76 18.88 4.51
CA TRP A 195 16.76 19.42 5.43
C TRP A 195 16.55 20.91 5.17
N GLU A 196 15.32 21.31 4.99
CA GLU A 196 14.94 22.69 4.67
C GLU A 196 14.09 23.29 5.80
N LYS A 197 14.13 24.62 5.95
CA LYS A 197 13.35 25.34 6.98
C LYS A 197 11.85 24.99 6.91
N CYS A 198 11.28 24.89 5.72
CA CYS A 198 9.85 24.55 5.57
C CYS A 198 9.47 23.15 6.08
N MET A 199 10.43 22.22 6.18
CA MET A 199 10.22 20.92 6.82
C MET A 199 10.28 21.05 8.33
N GLN A 200 11.25 21.84 8.83
CA GLN A 200 11.40 22.11 10.25
C GLN A 200 10.17 22.84 10.80
N ASP A 201 9.69 23.87 10.11
CA ASP A 201 8.49 24.63 10.51
C ASP A 201 7.26 23.72 10.70
N ILE A 202 7.14 22.62 9.94
CA ILE A 202 6.07 21.66 10.15
C ILE A 202 6.32 20.82 11.40
N VAL A 203 7.53 20.34 11.62
CA VAL A 203 7.85 19.51 12.80
C VAL A 203 7.67 20.32 14.09
N ASP A 204 8.05 21.60 14.09
CA ASP A 204 7.96 22.49 15.26
C ASP A 204 6.52 22.80 15.69
N LYS A 205 5.55 22.63 14.79
CA LYS A 205 4.12 22.74 15.15
C LYS A 205 3.63 21.65 16.10
N TYR A 206 4.39 20.57 16.26
CA TYR A 206 4.00 19.40 17.04
C TYR A 206 4.98 19.12 18.20
N PRO A 207 5.21 20.09 19.12
CA PRO A 207 6.22 19.96 20.18
C PRO A 207 5.90 18.84 21.18
N GLY A 208 4.61 18.47 21.34
CA GLY A 208 4.16 17.36 22.20
C GLY A 208 4.39 15.97 21.63
N ASN A 209 5.15 15.81 20.57
CA ASN A 209 5.49 14.50 20.01
C ASN A 209 6.62 13.82 20.79
N PHE A 210 6.28 13.09 21.85
CA PHE A 210 7.23 12.33 22.66
C PHE A 210 7.63 10.97 22.09
N SER A 211 7.11 10.60 20.92
CA SER A 211 7.49 9.34 20.26
C SER A 211 8.91 9.43 19.68
N THR A 212 9.48 8.28 19.33
CA THR A 212 10.77 8.18 18.62
C THR A 212 10.68 8.64 17.16
N TYR A 213 9.47 8.79 16.63
CA TYR A 213 9.20 9.20 15.26
C TYR A 213 9.23 10.73 15.11
N LEU A 214 9.66 11.17 13.94
CA LEU A 214 9.81 12.61 13.65
C LEU A 214 8.46 13.34 13.57
N LEU A 215 7.44 12.67 13.03
CA LEU A 215 6.07 13.20 12.86
C LEU A 215 5.10 12.47 13.78
N PRO A 216 4.06 13.16 14.32
CA PRO A 216 3.09 12.57 15.25
C PRO A 216 2.02 11.72 14.55
N ILE A 217 2.45 10.81 13.67
CA ILE A 217 1.58 9.86 12.97
C ILE A 217 1.39 8.60 13.80
N ILE A 218 2.47 8.15 14.45
CA ILE A 218 2.50 7.06 15.43
C ILE A 218 2.91 7.67 16.76
N ILE A 219 1.98 7.79 17.69
CA ILE A 219 2.17 8.49 18.96
C ILE A 219 2.20 7.58 20.19
N HIS A 220 1.57 6.40 20.10
CA HIS A 220 1.48 5.46 21.20
C HIS A 220 2.45 4.29 21.01
N ILE A 221 3.59 4.32 21.69
CA ILE A 221 4.68 3.33 21.56
C ILE A 221 4.22 1.91 21.97
N ARG A 222 3.25 1.79 22.89
CA ARG A 222 2.74 0.49 23.41
C ARG A 222 1.56 -0.07 22.61
N LYS A 223 1.08 0.62 21.56
CA LYS A 223 -0.03 0.16 20.71
C LYS A 223 0.49 -0.26 19.34
N ASP A 224 -0.29 -1.08 18.63
CA ASP A 224 0.04 -1.50 17.26
C ASP A 224 0.30 -0.28 16.35
N GLU A 225 1.57 -0.08 16.00
CA GLU A 225 2.03 1.03 15.14
C GLU A 225 1.40 0.96 13.75
N ARG A 226 1.18 -0.25 13.25
CA ARG A 226 0.56 -0.45 11.94
C ARG A 226 -0.91 -0.04 11.93
N LEU A 227 -1.62 -0.30 13.02
CA LEU A 227 -3.02 0.15 13.17
C LEU A 227 -3.08 1.67 13.27
N GLN A 228 -2.18 2.30 14.04
CA GLN A 228 -2.09 3.76 14.14
C GLN A 228 -1.81 4.38 12.76
N TYR A 229 -0.84 3.88 12.04
CA TYR A 229 -0.56 4.29 10.66
C TYR A 229 -1.81 4.19 9.76
N LYS A 230 -2.54 3.06 9.80
CA LYS A 230 -3.74 2.85 8.97
C LYS A 230 -4.85 3.84 9.32
N ASN A 231 -5.09 4.08 10.59
CA ASN A 231 -6.10 5.02 11.05
C ASN A 231 -5.72 6.46 10.65
N SER A 232 -4.46 6.82 10.81
CA SER A 232 -3.95 8.15 10.47
C SER A 232 -4.05 8.41 8.96
N ILE A 233 -3.62 7.49 8.09
CA ILE A 233 -3.72 7.70 6.63
C ILE A 233 -5.18 7.79 6.16
N CYS A 234 -6.10 7.04 6.77
CA CYS A 234 -7.53 7.14 6.48
C CYS A 234 -8.09 8.52 6.86
N LEU A 235 -7.77 9.01 8.08
CA LEU A 235 -8.18 10.33 8.55
C LEU A 235 -7.59 11.44 7.67
N VAL A 236 -6.28 11.43 7.45
CA VAL A 236 -5.59 12.42 6.61
C VAL A 236 -6.18 12.48 5.21
N ASN A 237 -6.40 11.35 4.55
CA ASN A 237 -6.99 11.34 3.21
C ASN A 237 -8.44 11.82 3.21
N ARG A 238 -9.23 11.58 4.26
CA ARG A 238 -10.58 12.11 4.40
C ARG A 238 -10.54 13.65 4.49
N ARG A 239 -9.67 14.20 5.34
CA ARG A 239 -9.53 15.66 5.50
C ARG A 239 -8.96 16.32 4.25
N LEU A 240 -7.99 15.70 3.57
CA LEU A 240 -7.49 16.21 2.30
C LEU A 240 -8.57 16.27 1.22
N LYS A 241 -9.49 15.30 1.16
CA LYS A 241 -10.63 15.37 0.23
C LYS A 241 -11.54 16.57 0.53
N GLU A 242 -11.79 16.85 1.81
CA GLU A 242 -12.58 18.01 2.25
C GLU A 242 -11.87 19.33 1.86
N ILE A 243 -10.55 19.42 2.10
CA ILE A 243 -9.73 20.55 1.68
C ILE A 243 -9.73 20.71 0.16
N GLY A 244 -9.60 19.61 -0.59
CA GLY A 244 -9.64 19.63 -2.06
C GLY A 244 -10.97 20.15 -2.60
N LYS A 245 -12.09 19.84 -1.96
CA LYS A 245 -13.42 20.42 -2.29
C LYS A 245 -13.45 21.92 -2.06
N LYS A 246 -12.92 22.41 -0.93
CA LYS A 246 -12.83 23.84 -0.64
C LYS A 246 -11.96 24.61 -1.65
N LEU A 247 -10.94 23.94 -2.22
CA LEU A 247 -10.08 24.48 -3.30
C LEU A 247 -10.68 24.32 -4.70
N GLY A 248 -11.90 23.78 -4.83
CA GLY A 248 -12.56 23.59 -6.13
C GLY A 248 -11.90 22.52 -7.01
N LEU A 249 -11.19 21.54 -6.42
CA LEU A 249 -10.51 20.51 -7.21
C LEU A 249 -11.50 19.50 -7.78
N VAL A 250 -11.38 19.21 -9.08
CA VAL A 250 -12.18 18.20 -9.79
C VAL A 250 -11.89 16.79 -9.26
N HIS A 251 -10.62 16.50 -8.94
CA HIS A 251 -10.21 15.20 -8.43
C HIS A 251 -9.94 15.24 -6.92
N PRO A 252 -10.27 14.16 -6.20
CA PRO A 252 -10.04 14.09 -4.76
C PRO A 252 -8.55 14.27 -4.40
N LEU A 253 -8.26 15.23 -3.52
CA LEU A 253 -6.93 15.41 -2.96
C LEU A 253 -6.63 14.25 -1.98
N THR A 254 -5.45 13.66 -2.08
CA THR A 254 -4.97 12.58 -1.21
C THR A 254 -3.46 12.69 -1.04
N MET A 255 -2.89 11.99 -0.06
CA MET A 255 -1.42 11.95 0.14
C MET A 255 -0.64 11.52 -1.10
N TYR A 256 -1.22 10.68 -1.96
CA TYR A 256 -0.55 10.26 -3.19
C TYR A 256 -0.39 11.38 -4.22
N VAL A 257 -1.30 12.38 -4.19
CA VAL A 257 -1.24 13.55 -5.06
C VAL A 257 0.02 14.39 -4.79
N ALA A 258 0.49 14.49 -3.53
CA ALA A 258 1.71 15.22 -3.19
C ALA A 258 2.92 14.74 -4.02
N ARG A 259 3.08 13.41 -4.15
CA ARG A 259 4.16 12.83 -4.96
C ARG A 259 4.04 13.15 -6.44
N HIS A 260 2.82 13.05 -7.00
CA HIS A 260 2.59 13.39 -8.40
C HIS A 260 2.86 14.86 -8.68
N SER A 261 2.42 15.74 -7.77
CA SER A 261 2.60 17.18 -7.89
C SER A 261 4.07 17.56 -7.81
N TRP A 262 4.82 17.02 -6.83
CA TRP A 262 6.25 17.22 -6.76
C TRP A 262 6.97 16.78 -8.06
N ALA A 263 6.67 15.57 -8.54
CA ALA A 263 7.29 15.04 -9.75
C ALA A 263 6.96 15.88 -11.00
N SER A 264 5.75 16.47 -11.07
CA SER A 264 5.35 17.35 -12.17
C SER A 264 6.07 18.71 -12.10
N VAL A 265 6.14 19.30 -10.89
CA VAL A 265 6.88 20.57 -10.67
C VAL A 265 8.37 20.41 -10.95
N ALA A 266 8.98 19.30 -10.51
CA ALA A 266 10.39 19.04 -10.75
C ALA A 266 10.73 18.87 -12.24
N ARG A 267 9.79 18.31 -13.05
CA ARG A 267 9.97 18.17 -14.52
C ARG A 267 9.79 19.49 -15.27
N GLY A 268 8.90 20.37 -14.81
CA GLY A 268 8.64 21.66 -15.46
C GLY A 268 9.75 22.71 -15.23
N LYS A 269 10.79 22.35 -14.50
CA LYS A 269 11.98 23.21 -14.27
C LYS A 269 13.18 22.88 -15.17
N HIS A 270 12.99 22.00 -16.17
CA HIS A 270 14.01 21.63 -17.16
C HIS A 270 13.64 22.11 -18.54
#